data_2d41adefdf7149ad83a7466f56086ee5
#
_entry.id   2d41adefdf7149ad83a7466f56086ee5
#
_cell.length_a   1.000
_cell.length_b   1.000
_cell.length_c   1.000
_cell.angle_alpha   90.00
_cell.angle_beta   90.00
_cell.angle_gamma   90.00
#
_symmetry.space_group_name_H-M   'P 1'
#
loop_
_entity.id
_entity.type
_entity.pdbx_description
1 polymer ?
#
loop_
_entity_poly.entity_id
_entity_poly.type
_entity_poly.pdbx_seq_one_letter_code
_entity_poly.pdbx_strand_id
1 'polypeptide(L)'
;LIMHEDHPLAKRDAVRFADLDQYIEIAHADPYVPSLSLAEARKAELPDNAERRIYIFDRASQFDLLSENKETYMWVSPLPAKLLRRYSLVQRECTDNQRRYKDVLIHRDNYRLSALDRSFITEVCQTKRRYMS
;
A
#
# COMPACT_ATOMS: atom_id res chain seq x y z
N LEU A 1 -4.80 5.23 0.39
CA LEU A 1 -3.52 5.82 -0.01
C LEU A 1 -2.91 6.67 1.11
N ILE A 2 -1.58 6.88 1.08
CA ILE A 2 -0.87 7.75 2.02
C ILE A 2 -0.18 8.88 1.27
N MET A 3 0.02 10.01 1.96
CA MET A 3 0.65 11.22 1.45
C MET A 3 1.18 12.05 2.62
N HIS A 4 2.02 13.03 2.36
CA HIS A 4 2.45 14.00 3.38
C HIS A 4 1.24 14.74 4.00
N GLU A 5 1.31 15.09 5.28
CA GLU A 5 0.20 15.80 5.97
C GLU A 5 -0.13 17.17 5.38
N ASP A 6 0.85 17.82 4.72
CA ASP A 6 0.66 19.08 3.99
C ASP A 6 0.31 18.88 2.50
N HIS A 7 0.11 17.65 2.02
CA HIS A 7 -0.33 17.41 0.65
C HIS A 7 -1.69 18.10 0.41
N PRO A 8 -1.95 18.69 -0.77
CA PRO A 8 -3.21 19.38 -1.03
C PRO A 8 -4.47 18.55 -0.79
N LEU A 9 -4.39 17.22 -1.01
CA LEU A 9 -5.49 16.30 -0.75
C LEU A 9 -5.57 15.82 0.71
N ALA A 10 -4.57 16.09 1.55
CA ALA A 10 -4.52 15.62 2.92
C ALA A 10 -5.64 16.17 3.82
N LYS A 11 -6.21 17.32 3.46
CA LYS A 11 -7.31 17.97 4.20
C LYS A 11 -8.69 17.41 3.83
N ARG A 12 -8.79 16.57 2.79
CA ARG A 12 -10.04 15.93 2.39
C ARG A 12 -10.29 14.68 3.22
N ASP A 13 -11.53 14.39 3.54
CA ASP A 13 -11.91 13.15 4.23
C ASP A 13 -11.71 11.93 3.31
N ALA A 14 -11.97 12.10 2.02
CA ALA A 14 -11.80 11.07 1.01
C ALA A 14 -11.29 11.67 -0.31
N VAL A 15 -10.69 10.82 -1.13
CA VAL A 15 -10.08 11.16 -2.42
C VAL A 15 -10.71 10.30 -3.51
N ARG A 16 -10.72 10.77 -4.75
CA ARG A 16 -11.11 10.01 -5.95
C ARG A 16 -9.92 9.82 -6.88
N PHE A 17 -9.97 8.85 -7.78
CA PHE A 17 -8.92 8.67 -8.80
C PHE A 17 -8.64 9.94 -9.59
N ALA A 18 -9.67 10.63 -10.04
CA ALA A 18 -9.53 11.88 -10.80
C ALA A 18 -8.80 13.00 -10.05
N ASP A 19 -8.81 12.99 -8.71
CA ASP A 19 -8.06 13.96 -7.90
C ASP A 19 -6.56 13.69 -7.93
N LEU A 20 -6.13 12.48 -8.31
CA LEU A 20 -4.74 12.03 -8.30
C LEU A 20 -3.98 12.34 -9.60
N ASP A 21 -4.67 12.67 -10.68
CA ASP A 21 -4.08 12.82 -12.04
C ASP A 21 -2.95 13.85 -12.12
N GLN A 22 -2.96 14.84 -11.26
CA GLN A 22 -1.94 15.89 -11.23
C GLN A 22 -0.75 15.58 -10.30
N TYR A 23 -0.84 14.53 -9.48
CA TYR A 23 0.17 14.17 -8.49
C TYR A 23 1.01 12.97 -8.93
N ILE A 24 2.14 12.75 -8.27
CA ILE A 24 3.10 11.71 -8.61
C ILE A 24 2.88 10.50 -7.71
N GLU A 25 2.65 9.34 -8.30
CA GLU A 25 2.57 8.08 -7.58
C GLU A 25 3.97 7.54 -7.26
N ILE A 26 4.21 7.21 -5.99
CA ILE A 26 5.35 6.37 -5.59
C ILE A 26 4.89 4.93 -5.63
N ALA A 27 5.49 4.13 -6.51
CA ALA A 27 5.14 2.73 -6.72
C ALA A 27 6.31 1.80 -6.34
N HIS A 28 5.97 0.58 -5.94
CA HIS A 28 6.99 -0.44 -5.75
C HIS A 28 7.50 -0.92 -7.11
N ALA A 29 8.83 -0.96 -7.28
CA ALA A 29 9.44 -1.25 -8.57
C ALA A 29 9.32 -2.72 -9.00
N ASP A 30 9.04 -3.62 -8.05
CA ASP A 30 8.91 -5.06 -8.29
C ASP A 30 7.60 -5.59 -7.68
N PRO A 31 6.46 -5.41 -8.37
CA PRO A 31 5.19 -5.93 -7.92
C PRO A 31 5.22 -7.46 -7.95
N TYR A 32 5.18 -8.08 -6.78
CA TYR A 32 5.11 -9.53 -6.68
C TYR A 32 3.66 -10.02 -6.69
N VAL A 33 3.25 -10.61 -7.81
CA VAL A 33 1.96 -11.29 -7.94
C VAL A 33 2.22 -12.75 -8.28
N PRO A 34 2.09 -13.68 -7.32
CA PRO A 34 2.48 -15.09 -7.50
C PRO A 34 1.81 -15.82 -8.67
N SER A 35 0.65 -15.35 -9.10
CA SER A 35 -0.17 -15.98 -10.14
C SER A 35 -0.02 -15.36 -11.53
N LEU A 36 0.76 -14.31 -11.67
CA LEU A 36 0.95 -13.60 -12.92
C LEU A 36 2.43 -13.58 -13.32
N SER A 37 2.71 -13.61 -14.61
CA SER A 37 4.04 -13.26 -15.09
C SER A 37 4.38 -11.80 -14.75
N LEU A 38 5.67 -11.48 -14.65
CA LEU A 38 6.11 -10.12 -14.34
C LEU A 38 5.55 -9.08 -15.34
N ALA A 39 5.43 -9.45 -16.60
CA ALA A 39 4.86 -8.58 -17.64
C ALA A 39 3.37 -8.35 -17.43
N GLU A 40 2.60 -9.38 -17.08
CA GLU A 40 1.17 -9.27 -16.79
C GLU A 40 0.89 -8.53 -15.49
N ALA A 41 1.71 -8.77 -14.45
CA ALA A 41 1.62 -8.04 -13.18
C ALA A 41 1.86 -6.54 -13.40
N ARG A 42 2.90 -6.16 -14.15
CA ARG A 42 3.18 -4.76 -14.52
C ARG A 42 2.03 -4.15 -15.31
N LYS A 43 1.48 -4.86 -16.30
CA LYS A 43 0.37 -4.37 -17.11
C LYS A 43 -0.91 -4.20 -16.29
N ALA A 44 -1.19 -5.10 -15.33
CA ALA A 44 -2.36 -5.00 -14.45
C ALA A 44 -2.25 -3.86 -13.43
N GLU A 45 -1.03 -3.48 -13.04
CA GLU A 45 -0.79 -2.41 -12.06
C GLU A 45 -0.51 -1.04 -12.68
N LEU A 46 -0.16 -1.00 -13.98
CA LEU A 46 0.05 0.26 -14.70
C LEU A 46 -1.32 0.81 -15.15
N PRO A 47 -1.84 1.88 -14.56
CA PRO A 47 -2.86 2.66 -15.23
C PRO A 47 -2.26 3.27 -16.50
N ASP A 48 -3.11 3.63 -17.46
CA ASP A 48 -2.70 4.23 -18.74
C ASP A 48 -1.87 5.53 -18.58
N ASN A 49 -1.82 6.08 -17.38
CA ASN A 49 -1.09 7.30 -17.02
C ASN A 49 0.25 7.01 -16.31
N ALA A 50 1.10 6.19 -16.94
CA ALA A 50 2.42 5.82 -16.42
C ALA A 50 3.43 6.98 -16.32
N GLU A 51 3.11 8.16 -16.85
CA GLU A 51 4.04 9.30 -16.98
C GLU A 51 4.36 9.99 -15.65
N ARG A 52 3.51 9.82 -14.62
CA ARG A 52 3.69 10.46 -13.29
C ARG A 52 3.90 9.44 -12.19
N ARG A 53 4.93 8.60 -12.35
CA ARG A 53 5.23 7.55 -11.40
C ARG A 53 6.72 7.43 -11.13
N ILE A 54 7.07 7.33 -9.85
CA ILE A 54 8.43 7.06 -9.39
C ILE A 54 8.46 5.63 -8.84
N TYR A 55 9.35 4.79 -9.38
CA TYR A 55 9.53 3.42 -8.93
C TYR A 55 10.66 3.31 -7.92
N ILE A 56 10.37 2.77 -6.74
CA ILE A 56 11.33 2.58 -5.66
C ILE A 56 11.23 1.15 -5.14
N PHE A 57 12.38 0.47 -4.98
CA PHE A 57 12.44 -0.93 -4.56
C PHE A 57 12.20 -1.12 -3.06
N ASP A 58 12.78 -0.27 -2.22
CA ASP A 58 12.71 -0.45 -0.79
C ASP A 58 11.68 0.46 -0.11
N ARG A 59 11.09 -0.07 0.95
CA ARG A 59 10.00 0.60 1.66
C ARG A 59 10.45 1.84 2.44
N ALA A 60 11.67 1.85 2.96
CA ALA A 60 12.18 2.98 3.73
C ALA A 60 12.33 4.21 2.84
N SER A 61 12.98 4.07 1.67
CA SER A 61 13.12 5.15 0.70
C SER A 61 11.77 5.66 0.16
N GLN A 62 10.75 4.78 0.08
CA GLN A 62 9.39 5.21 -0.27
C GLN A 62 8.82 6.16 0.79
N PHE A 63 8.98 5.85 2.08
CA PHE A 63 8.51 6.71 3.16
C PHE A 63 9.31 8.00 3.26
N ASP A 64 10.64 7.93 3.08
CA ASP A 64 11.49 9.11 3.09
C ASP A 64 11.08 10.09 1.96
N LEU A 65 10.90 9.59 0.74
CA LEU A 65 10.45 10.43 -0.38
C LEU A 65 9.07 11.04 -0.14
N LEU A 66 8.12 10.27 0.41
CA LEU A 66 6.79 10.79 0.76
C LEU A 66 6.85 11.88 1.84
N SER A 67 7.76 11.76 2.82
CA SER A 67 7.91 12.72 3.90
C SER A 67 8.56 14.03 3.44
N GLU A 68 9.37 13.98 2.38
CA GLU A 68 10.07 15.14 1.83
C GLU A 68 9.32 15.83 0.67
N ASN A 69 8.31 15.16 0.09
CA ASN A 69 7.63 15.67 -1.09
C ASN A 69 6.11 15.74 -0.90
N LYS A 70 5.57 16.97 -1.01
CA LYS A 70 4.16 17.27 -0.77
C LYS A 70 3.24 17.04 -1.99
N GLU A 71 3.79 16.61 -3.11
CA GLU A 71 3.03 16.34 -4.35
C GLU A 71 3.01 14.85 -4.71
N THR A 72 3.45 13.99 -3.78
CA THR A 72 3.50 12.55 -4.01
C THR A 72 2.49 11.80 -3.13
N TYR A 73 2.04 10.67 -3.63
CA TYR A 73 1.19 9.74 -2.90
C TYR A 73 1.59 8.28 -3.16
N MET A 74 1.18 7.37 -2.30
CA MET A 74 1.42 5.93 -2.46
C MET A 74 0.20 5.10 -2.05
N TRP A 75 -0.09 4.04 -2.81
CA TRP A 75 -1.09 3.05 -2.45
C TRP A 75 -0.54 2.08 -1.40
N VAL A 76 -1.25 1.94 -0.30
CA VAL A 76 -0.89 1.02 0.78
C VAL A 76 -2.14 0.45 1.45
N SER A 77 -2.00 -0.69 2.10
CA SER A 77 -2.95 -1.16 3.10
C SER A 77 -2.95 -0.23 4.33
N PRO A 78 -3.97 -0.28 5.21
CA PRO A 78 -3.98 0.51 6.43
C PRO A 78 -2.68 0.36 7.23
N LEU A 79 -2.14 1.49 7.69
CA LEU A 79 -0.88 1.56 8.43
C LEU A 79 -1.11 2.01 9.88
N PRO A 80 -0.27 1.54 10.83
CA PRO A 80 -0.33 2.01 12.20
C PRO A 80 -0.13 3.52 12.31
N ALA A 81 -0.95 4.21 13.11
CA ALA A 81 -0.87 5.66 13.31
C ALA A 81 0.51 6.13 13.81
N LYS A 82 1.22 5.29 14.59
CA LYS A 82 2.59 5.59 15.03
C LYS A 82 3.56 5.72 13.85
N LEU A 83 3.41 4.88 12.83
CA LEU A 83 4.25 4.92 11.63
C LEU A 83 3.95 6.18 10.80
N LEU A 84 2.67 6.46 10.59
CA LEU A 84 2.25 7.68 9.87
C LEU A 84 2.81 8.95 10.53
N ARG A 85 2.64 9.08 11.84
CA ARG A 85 3.19 10.24 12.60
C ARG A 85 4.71 10.36 12.50
N ARG A 86 5.44 9.24 12.48
CA ARG A 86 6.92 9.27 12.37
C ARG A 86 7.41 9.96 11.09
N TYR A 87 6.64 9.84 10.01
CA TYR A 87 6.99 10.37 8.69
C TYR A 87 6.14 11.57 8.27
N SER A 88 5.38 12.17 9.20
CA SER A 88 4.44 13.27 8.91
C SER A 88 3.48 12.94 7.77
N LEU A 89 2.98 11.70 7.77
CA LEU A 89 2.05 11.19 6.76
C LEU A 89 0.63 11.10 7.29
N VAL A 90 -0.32 11.22 6.37
CA VAL A 90 -1.73 10.93 6.60
C VAL A 90 -2.21 9.85 5.65
N GLN A 91 -3.21 9.08 6.10
CA GLN A 91 -3.86 8.08 5.27
C GLN A 91 -5.27 8.55 4.91
N ARG A 92 -5.65 8.40 3.63
CA ARG A 92 -6.98 8.74 3.11
C ARG A 92 -7.55 7.58 2.32
N GLU A 93 -8.85 7.44 2.37
CA GLU A 93 -9.59 6.49 1.53
C GLU A 93 -9.74 7.05 0.12
N CYS A 94 -9.68 6.17 -0.88
CA CYS A 94 -10.08 6.47 -2.25
C CYS A 94 -11.43 5.80 -2.51
N THR A 95 -12.48 6.59 -2.58
CA THR A 95 -13.87 6.11 -2.56
C THR A 95 -14.30 5.35 -3.81
N ASP A 96 -13.66 5.60 -4.94
CA ASP A 96 -13.90 4.92 -6.21
C ASP A 96 -12.87 3.81 -6.50
N ASN A 97 -11.97 3.48 -5.55
CA ASN A 97 -11.05 2.36 -5.67
C ASN A 97 -11.77 1.03 -5.39
N GLN A 98 -12.04 0.28 -6.44
CA GLN A 98 -12.64 -1.06 -6.35
C GLN A 98 -11.62 -2.20 -6.27
N ARG A 99 -10.31 -1.90 -6.29
CA ARG A 99 -9.27 -2.92 -6.23
C ARG A 99 -9.25 -3.59 -4.86
N ARG A 100 -9.29 -4.91 -4.86
CA ARG A 100 -9.18 -5.73 -3.66
C ARG A 100 -7.98 -6.64 -3.77
N TYR A 101 -7.18 -6.67 -2.72
CA TYR A 101 -6.04 -7.59 -2.60
C TYR A 101 -6.40 -8.70 -1.64
N LYS A 102 -5.96 -9.92 -1.96
CA LYS A 102 -6.11 -11.08 -1.09
C LYS A 102 -4.75 -11.42 -0.51
N ASP A 103 -4.60 -11.24 0.80
CA ASP A 103 -3.41 -11.74 1.50
C ASP A 103 -3.54 -13.23 1.71
N VAL A 104 -2.48 -13.96 1.45
CA VAL A 104 -2.42 -15.42 1.62
C VAL A 104 -1.25 -15.81 2.50
N LEU A 105 -1.47 -16.76 3.39
CA LEU A 105 -0.42 -17.43 4.14
C LEU A 105 -0.04 -18.71 3.38
N ILE A 106 1.24 -18.86 3.07
CA ILE A 106 1.75 -19.99 2.32
C ILE A 106 2.68 -20.82 3.22
N HIS A 107 2.49 -22.14 3.25
CA HIS A 107 3.40 -23.08 3.86
C HIS A 107 3.51 -24.37 3.01
N ARG A 108 4.50 -25.20 3.26
CA ARG A 108 4.65 -26.49 2.55
C ARG A 108 3.51 -27.43 2.91
N ASP A 109 3.02 -28.23 1.98
CA ASP A 109 1.91 -29.17 2.18
C ASP A 109 2.17 -30.18 3.30
N ASN A 110 3.41 -30.63 3.45
CA ASN A 110 3.83 -31.58 4.48
C ASN A 110 4.22 -30.90 5.82
N TYR A 111 4.14 -29.58 5.92
CA TYR A 111 4.45 -28.85 7.15
C TYR A 111 3.29 -28.89 8.12
N ARG A 112 3.51 -29.45 9.30
CA ARG A 112 2.52 -29.45 10.39
C ARG A 112 2.68 -28.20 11.23
N LEU A 113 1.65 -27.38 11.24
CA LEU A 113 1.63 -26.15 12.04
C LEU A 113 1.84 -26.46 13.54
N SER A 114 2.88 -25.87 14.14
CA SER A 114 3.15 -25.92 15.57
C SER A 114 2.12 -25.07 16.37
N ALA A 115 2.18 -25.13 17.69
CA ALA A 115 1.38 -24.26 18.54
C ALA A 115 1.73 -22.78 18.33
N LEU A 116 3.01 -22.47 18.12
CA LEU A 116 3.50 -21.11 17.85
C LEU A 116 2.98 -20.59 16.50
N ASP A 117 2.99 -21.40 15.45
CA ASP A 117 2.47 -21.01 14.14
C ASP A 117 0.97 -20.67 14.23
N ARG A 118 0.20 -21.49 14.95
CA ARG A 118 -1.23 -21.23 15.16
C ARG A 118 -1.47 -19.94 15.95
N SER A 119 -0.66 -19.68 16.98
CA SER A 119 -0.72 -18.42 17.72
C SER A 119 -0.40 -17.23 16.82
N PHE A 120 0.66 -17.32 16.01
CA PHE A 120 1.02 -16.29 15.05
C PHE A 120 -0.09 -16.00 14.06
N ILE A 121 -0.69 -17.04 13.46
CA ILE A 121 -1.82 -16.90 12.52
C ILE A 121 -3.00 -16.19 13.21
N THR A 122 -3.29 -16.56 14.44
CA THR A 122 -4.38 -15.95 15.22
C THR A 122 -4.13 -14.45 15.43
N GLU A 123 -2.91 -14.08 15.85
CA GLU A 123 -2.53 -12.68 16.06
C GLU A 123 -2.56 -11.86 14.77
N VAL A 124 -2.06 -12.42 13.66
CA VAL A 124 -2.12 -11.77 12.34
C VAL A 124 -3.58 -11.51 11.94
N CYS A 125 -4.46 -12.53 12.08
CA CYS A 125 -5.86 -12.38 11.74
C CYS A 125 -6.59 -11.35 12.64
N GLN A 126 -6.30 -11.32 13.94
CA GLN A 126 -6.86 -10.34 14.87
C GLN A 126 -6.38 -8.92 14.55
N THR A 127 -5.08 -8.76 14.31
CA THR A 127 -4.49 -7.48 13.94
C THR A 127 -5.08 -6.96 12.64
N LYS A 128 -5.20 -7.83 11.62
CA LYS A 128 -5.83 -7.46 10.35
C LYS A 128 -7.26 -6.94 10.55
N ARG A 129 -8.08 -7.64 11.33
CA ARG A 129 -9.47 -7.19 11.64
C ARG A 129 -9.49 -5.83 12.31
N ARG A 130 -8.56 -5.55 13.21
CA ARG A 130 -8.49 -4.27 13.95
C ARG A 130 -8.17 -3.09 13.03
N TYR A 131 -7.38 -3.29 11.96
CA TYR A 131 -6.94 -2.22 11.07
C TYR A 131 -7.72 -2.12 9.75
N MET A 132 -8.53 -3.13 9.43
CA MET A 132 -9.23 -3.21 8.13
C MET A 132 -10.76 -3.32 8.29
N SER A 133 -11.29 -3.15 9.50
CA SER A 133 -12.73 -3.08 9.77
C SER A 133 -13.25 -1.67 9.65
#